data_891f2413629db0b6fa6d582b72556c4b
#
_entry.id   891f2413629db0b6fa6d582b72556c4b
#
_cell.length_a   1.000
_cell.length_b   1.000
_cell.length_c   1.000
_cell.angle_alpha   90.00
_cell.angle_beta   90.00
_cell.angle_gamma   90.00
#
_symmetry.space_group_name_H-M   'P 1'
#
loop_
_entity.id
_entity.type
_entity.pdbx_description
1 polymer ?
#
loop_
_entity_poly.entity_id
_entity_poly.type
_entity_poly.pdbx_seq_one_letter_code
_entity_poly.pdbx_strand_id
1 'polypeptide(L)'
;VTMLVVVAVLVNYPWERLQSPLYVHPGRAGIPWWLCLAASLADGLFVVAIFGVGWIALGRRRWFEQPGIEGYIVMLISGVAISVGVEWTTVHVLRWWTYGEQMPLVPIVNIGLVPLTQMLVLPPLIFRGVAVVSRYVDSMRAKACGQ
;
A
#
# COMPACT_ATOMS: atom_id res chain seq x y z
N VAL A 1 -4.67 13.86 -3.41
CA VAL A 1 -4.48 12.54 -4.04
C VAL A 1 -3.07 12.41 -4.60
N THR A 2 -2.57 13.37 -5.39
CA THR A 2 -1.21 13.30 -5.99
C THR A 2 -0.12 13.03 -4.95
N MET A 3 -0.13 13.74 -3.82
CA MET A 3 0.84 13.52 -2.73
C MET A 3 0.73 12.11 -2.14
N LEU A 4 -0.48 11.55 -2.02
CA LEU A 4 -0.68 10.17 -1.58
C LEU A 4 0.01 9.18 -2.52
N VAL A 5 -0.20 9.33 -3.84
CA VAL A 5 0.42 8.46 -4.84
C VAL A 5 1.95 8.55 -4.78
N VAL A 6 2.50 9.77 -4.77
CA VAL A 6 3.96 9.96 -4.73
C VAL A 6 4.57 9.33 -3.49
N VAL A 7 4.01 9.61 -2.31
CA VAL A 7 4.51 9.04 -1.05
C VAL A 7 4.33 7.51 -1.04
N ALA A 8 3.20 7.00 -1.53
CA ALA A 8 2.96 5.57 -1.61
C ALA A 8 4.01 4.87 -2.48
N VAL A 9 4.27 5.37 -3.69
CA VAL A 9 5.28 4.79 -4.59
C VAL A 9 6.68 4.83 -3.95
N LEU A 10 7.07 5.96 -3.36
CA LEU A 10 8.38 6.12 -2.73
C LEU A 10 8.59 5.18 -1.53
N VAL A 11 7.53 4.89 -0.78
CA VAL A 11 7.59 4.00 0.39
C VAL A 11 7.48 2.53 -0.01
N ASN A 12 6.64 2.20 -0.99
CA ASN A 12 6.47 0.82 -1.46
C ASN A 12 7.68 0.33 -2.27
N TYR A 13 8.34 1.18 -3.07
CA TYR A 13 9.44 0.72 -3.91
C TYR A 13 10.61 0.04 -3.15
N PRO A 14 11.13 0.59 -2.03
CA PRO A 14 12.11 -0.13 -1.22
C PRO A 14 11.58 -1.46 -0.67
N TRP A 15 10.31 -1.50 -0.27
CA TRP A 15 9.67 -2.73 0.20
C TRP A 15 9.64 -3.79 -0.91
N GLU A 16 9.18 -3.41 -2.11
CA GLU A 16 9.16 -4.30 -3.28
C GLU A 16 10.56 -4.85 -3.62
N ARG A 17 11.58 -4.00 -3.49
CA ARG A 17 12.97 -4.43 -3.69
C ARG A 17 13.43 -5.43 -2.63
N LEU A 18 13.06 -5.23 -1.39
CA LEU A 18 13.44 -6.10 -0.27
C LEU A 18 12.71 -7.45 -0.31
N GLN A 19 11.43 -7.48 -0.70
CA GLN A 19 10.66 -8.72 -0.78
C GLN A 19 10.86 -9.48 -2.09
N SER A 20 11.42 -8.86 -3.12
CA SER A 20 11.59 -9.47 -4.44
C SER A 20 12.31 -10.84 -4.45
N PRO A 21 13.29 -11.15 -3.57
CA PRO A 21 13.92 -12.47 -3.51
C PRO A 21 12.97 -13.60 -3.04
N LEU A 22 11.85 -13.24 -2.42
CA LEU A 22 10.87 -14.21 -1.92
C LEU A 22 9.93 -14.72 -3.02
N TYR A 23 10.01 -14.15 -4.22
CA TYR A 23 9.18 -14.55 -5.37
C TYR A 23 10.02 -15.20 -6.47
N VAL A 24 9.43 -16.16 -7.14
CA VAL A 24 10.01 -16.83 -8.32
C VAL A 24 9.14 -16.52 -9.54
N HIS A 25 9.75 -15.95 -10.57
CA HIS A 25 9.11 -15.73 -11.86
C HIS A 25 9.44 -16.85 -12.83
N PRO A 26 8.45 -17.48 -13.47
CA PRO A 26 8.69 -18.48 -14.48
C PRO A 26 9.57 -17.94 -15.62
N GLY A 27 10.68 -18.65 -15.92
CA GLY A 27 11.57 -18.32 -17.03
C GLY A 27 12.51 -17.11 -16.83
N ARG A 28 12.66 -16.60 -15.59
CA ARG A 28 13.57 -15.48 -15.30
C ARG A 28 14.43 -15.75 -14.06
N ALA A 29 15.70 -15.44 -14.18
CA ALA A 29 16.61 -15.40 -13.05
C ALA A 29 16.51 -14.02 -12.35
N GLY A 30 15.71 -13.94 -11.29
CA GLY A 30 15.50 -12.72 -10.50
C GLY A 30 14.42 -11.78 -11.04
N ILE A 31 14.03 -10.82 -10.19
CA ILE A 31 13.00 -9.82 -10.50
C ILE A 31 13.69 -8.53 -10.97
N PRO A 32 13.45 -8.06 -12.21
CA PRO A 32 14.04 -6.82 -12.69
C PRO A 32 13.47 -5.61 -11.92
N TRP A 33 14.28 -4.58 -11.74
CA TRP A 33 13.93 -3.37 -10.99
C TRP A 33 12.64 -2.68 -11.47
N TRP A 34 12.37 -2.72 -12.78
CA TRP A 34 11.17 -2.11 -13.36
C TRP A 34 9.86 -2.84 -12.96
N LEU A 35 9.92 -4.16 -12.70
CA LEU A 35 8.76 -4.88 -12.15
C LEU A 35 8.46 -4.44 -10.72
N CYS A 36 9.49 -4.23 -9.89
CA CYS A 36 9.29 -3.67 -8.56
C CYS A 36 8.71 -2.24 -8.63
N LEU A 37 9.11 -1.45 -9.63
CA LEU A 37 8.52 -0.12 -9.87
C LEU A 37 7.04 -0.25 -10.29
N ALA A 38 6.72 -1.16 -11.19
CA ALA A 38 5.34 -1.40 -11.62
C ALA A 38 4.47 -1.89 -10.46
N ALA A 39 4.99 -2.79 -9.60
CA ALA A 39 4.30 -3.22 -8.38
C ALA A 39 4.06 -2.04 -7.43
N SER A 40 5.08 -1.20 -7.19
CA SER A 40 4.94 0.00 -6.34
C SER A 40 3.93 1.01 -6.86
N LEU A 41 3.78 1.13 -8.19
CA LEU A 41 2.74 1.95 -8.81
C LEU A 41 1.35 1.35 -8.57
N ALA A 42 1.21 0.02 -8.68
CA ALA A 42 -0.03 -0.67 -8.35
C ALA A 42 -0.39 -0.50 -6.87
N ASP A 43 0.58 -0.61 -5.96
CA ASP A 43 0.38 -0.34 -4.53
C ASP A 43 -0.06 1.11 -4.27
N GLY A 44 0.50 2.06 -5.02
CA GLY A 44 0.05 3.45 -5.00
C GLY A 44 -1.44 3.58 -5.36
N LEU A 45 -1.92 2.84 -6.36
CA LEU A 45 -3.34 2.78 -6.72
C LEU A 45 -4.17 2.11 -5.62
N PHE A 46 -3.66 1.07 -4.96
CA PHE A 46 -4.34 0.45 -3.83
C PHE A 46 -4.49 1.42 -2.65
N VAL A 47 -3.47 2.21 -2.34
CA VAL A 47 -3.59 3.28 -1.33
C VAL A 47 -4.65 4.31 -1.72
N VAL A 48 -4.77 4.67 -3.01
CA VAL A 48 -5.85 5.54 -3.49
C VAL A 48 -7.22 4.86 -3.37
N ALA A 49 -7.31 3.56 -3.63
CA ALA A 49 -8.54 2.80 -3.43
C ALA A 49 -8.96 2.79 -1.95
N ILE A 50 -8.01 2.54 -1.02
CA ILE A 50 -8.25 2.62 0.43
C ILE A 50 -8.73 4.03 0.82
N PHE A 51 -8.11 5.08 0.25
CA PHE A 51 -8.56 6.47 0.45
C PHE A 51 -10.02 6.65 0.00
N GLY A 52 -10.37 6.14 -1.18
CA GLY A 52 -11.72 6.22 -1.72
C GLY A 52 -12.76 5.50 -0.86
N VAL A 53 -12.43 4.28 -0.41
CA VAL A 53 -13.28 3.50 0.51
C VAL A 53 -13.51 4.28 1.80
N GLY A 54 -12.45 4.83 2.40
CA GLY A 54 -12.57 5.63 3.61
C GLY A 54 -13.36 6.91 3.40
N TRP A 55 -13.21 7.57 2.25
CA TRP A 55 -14.01 8.75 1.93
C TRP A 55 -15.50 8.41 1.83
N ILE A 56 -15.86 7.32 1.17
CA ILE A 56 -17.26 6.89 1.02
C ILE A 56 -17.81 6.45 2.38
N ALA A 57 -17.09 5.62 3.13
CA ALA A 57 -17.56 5.06 4.39
C ALA A 57 -17.70 6.10 5.51
N LEU A 58 -16.79 7.08 5.58
CA LEU A 58 -16.74 8.07 6.66
C LEU A 58 -17.31 9.44 6.26
N GLY A 59 -17.68 9.65 5.00
CA GLY A 59 -18.29 10.89 4.49
C GLY A 59 -17.37 12.11 4.52
N ARG A 60 -16.06 11.96 4.80
CA ARG A 60 -15.09 13.04 4.96
C ARG A 60 -13.91 12.86 4.03
N ARG A 61 -13.59 13.87 3.21
CA ARG A 61 -12.41 13.80 2.30
C ARG A 61 -11.06 13.76 3.02
N ARG A 62 -10.97 14.43 4.17
CA ARG A 62 -9.72 14.49 4.98
C ARG A 62 -9.78 13.52 6.17
N TRP A 63 -10.51 12.41 6.03
CA TRP A 63 -10.67 11.43 7.09
C TRP A 63 -9.35 10.88 7.64
N PHE A 64 -8.33 10.76 6.79
CA PHE A 64 -7.02 10.24 7.14
C PHE A 64 -6.16 11.20 8.00
N GLU A 65 -6.51 12.48 8.09
CA GLU A 65 -5.80 13.45 8.95
C GLU A 65 -6.12 13.22 10.43
N GLN A 66 -7.32 12.76 10.72
CA GLN A 66 -7.80 12.34 12.04
C GLN A 66 -8.65 11.10 11.87
N PRO A 67 -8.02 9.93 11.63
CA PRO A 67 -8.74 8.72 11.24
C PRO A 67 -9.65 8.18 12.36
N GLY A 68 -9.28 8.39 13.62
CA GLY A 68 -9.95 7.71 14.73
C GLY A 68 -9.84 6.19 14.58
N ILE A 69 -10.57 5.45 15.41
CA ILE A 69 -10.58 3.98 15.34
C ILE A 69 -11.23 3.47 14.05
N GLU A 70 -12.28 4.13 13.59
CA GLU A 70 -13.01 3.77 12.37
C GLU A 70 -12.14 3.88 11.13
N GLY A 71 -11.35 4.95 11.02
CA GLY A 71 -10.42 5.14 9.90
C GLY A 71 -9.33 4.06 9.87
N TYR A 72 -8.78 3.66 11.02
CA TYR A 72 -7.83 2.54 11.07
C TYR A 72 -8.48 1.22 10.70
N ILE A 73 -9.71 0.95 11.15
CA ILE A 73 -10.46 -0.25 10.77
C ILE A 73 -10.65 -0.30 9.25
N VAL A 74 -11.03 0.82 8.63
CA VAL A 74 -11.17 0.92 7.16
C VAL A 74 -9.83 0.64 6.48
N MET A 75 -8.73 1.24 6.93
CA MET A 75 -7.40 0.97 6.36
C MET A 75 -7.02 -0.50 6.42
N LEU A 76 -7.19 -1.13 7.60
CA LEU A 76 -6.79 -2.51 7.83
C LEU A 76 -7.66 -3.50 7.05
N ILE A 77 -8.98 -3.35 7.09
CA ILE A 77 -9.90 -4.24 6.37
C ILE A 77 -9.70 -4.11 4.85
N SER A 78 -9.60 -2.88 4.34
CA SER A 78 -9.36 -2.66 2.91
C SER A 78 -7.99 -3.19 2.49
N GLY A 79 -6.96 -2.98 3.31
CA GLY A 79 -5.60 -3.48 3.05
C GLY A 79 -5.56 -5.01 2.99
N VAL A 80 -6.19 -5.70 3.94
CA VAL A 80 -6.31 -7.17 3.93
C VAL A 80 -7.06 -7.65 2.70
N ALA A 81 -8.22 -7.05 2.40
CA ALA A 81 -9.04 -7.46 1.27
C ALA A 81 -8.31 -7.31 -0.06
N ILE A 82 -7.58 -6.19 -0.25
CA ILE A 82 -6.77 -5.94 -1.45
C ILE A 82 -5.62 -6.96 -1.51
N SER A 83 -4.85 -7.13 -0.43
CA SER A 83 -3.71 -8.04 -0.41
C SER A 83 -4.14 -9.48 -0.70
N VAL A 84 -5.16 -9.98 -0.02
CA VAL A 84 -5.69 -11.33 -0.25
C VAL A 84 -6.19 -11.48 -1.68
N GLY A 85 -6.97 -10.51 -2.18
CA GLY A 85 -7.53 -10.55 -3.54
C GLY A 85 -6.45 -10.54 -4.62
N VAL A 86 -5.46 -9.65 -4.50
CA VAL A 86 -4.37 -9.52 -5.48
C VAL A 86 -3.46 -10.74 -5.44
N GLU A 87 -2.93 -11.11 -4.28
CA GLU A 87 -2.02 -12.24 -4.13
C GLU A 87 -2.68 -13.56 -4.57
N TRP A 88 -3.91 -13.80 -4.14
CA TRP A 88 -4.62 -15.00 -4.53
C TRP A 88 -4.84 -15.07 -6.04
N THR A 89 -5.26 -13.96 -6.65
CA THR A 89 -5.50 -13.90 -8.11
C THR A 89 -4.21 -14.07 -8.89
N THR A 90 -3.14 -13.39 -8.52
CA THR A 90 -1.89 -13.40 -9.27
C THR A 90 -1.13 -14.72 -9.14
N VAL A 91 -1.19 -15.37 -7.99
CA VAL A 91 -0.50 -16.64 -7.73
C VAL A 91 -1.32 -17.83 -8.21
N HIS A 92 -2.61 -17.90 -7.85
CA HIS A 92 -3.41 -19.10 -8.07
C HIS A 92 -4.19 -19.09 -9.40
N VAL A 93 -4.61 -17.92 -9.87
CA VAL A 93 -5.39 -17.81 -11.13
C VAL A 93 -4.47 -17.48 -12.31
N LEU A 94 -3.75 -16.36 -12.23
CA LEU A 94 -2.93 -15.87 -13.33
C LEU A 94 -1.56 -16.56 -13.42
N ARG A 95 -1.07 -17.09 -12.31
CA ARG A 95 0.23 -17.76 -12.21
C ARG A 95 1.39 -16.90 -12.73
N TRP A 96 1.32 -15.60 -12.46
CA TRP A 96 2.35 -14.65 -12.89
C TRP A 96 3.66 -14.83 -12.13
N TRP A 97 3.58 -15.28 -10.87
CA TRP A 97 4.71 -15.66 -10.03
C TRP A 97 4.32 -16.75 -9.05
N THR A 98 5.33 -17.35 -8.45
CA THR A 98 5.17 -18.31 -7.35
C THR A 98 5.99 -17.86 -6.16
N TYR A 99 5.69 -18.38 -4.99
CA TYR A 99 6.48 -18.11 -3.80
C TYR A 99 7.74 -18.96 -3.78
N GLY A 100 8.87 -18.35 -3.40
CA GLY A 100 10.11 -19.06 -3.06
C GLY A 100 9.98 -19.80 -1.72
N GLU A 101 10.90 -20.71 -1.47
CA GLU A 101 10.90 -21.54 -0.24
C GLU A 101 11.00 -20.72 1.04
N GLN A 102 11.54 -19.51 0.98
CA GLN A 102 11.70 -18.61 2.13
C GLN A 102 10.47 -17.73 2.41
N MET A 103 9.45 -17.75 1.56
CA MET A 103 8.25 -16.97 1.77
C MET A 103 7.37 -17.60 2.85
N PRO A 104 7.17 -16.93 3.99
CA PRO A 104 6.19 -17.41 4.96
C PRO A 104 4.78 -17.26 4.38
N LEU A 105 3.99 -18.33 4.45
CA LEU A 105 2.64 -18.36 3.94
C LEU A 105 1.62 -18.25 5.08
N VAL A 106 0.54 -17.55 4.79
CA VAL A 106 -0.64 -17.52 5.67
C VAL A 106 -1.39 -18.83 5.52
N PRO A 107 -1.57 -19.63 6.60
CA PRO A 107 -2.36 -20.85 6.55
C PRO A 107 -3.78 -20.58 6.05
N ILE A 108 -4.44 -21.58 5.43
CA ILE A 108 -5.81 -21.55 4.89
C ILE A 108 -5.87 -20.86 3.52
N VAL A 109 -5.37 -19.63 3.36
CA VAL A 109 -5.46 -18.89 2.08
C VAL A 109 -4.23 -19.07 1.18
N ASN A 110 -3.13 -19.62 1.71
CA ASN A 110 -1.87 -19.88 0.99
C ASN A 110 -1.34 -18.67 0.21
N ILE A 111 -1.39 -17.49 0.85
CA ILE A 111 -0.79 -16.27 0.30
C ILE A 111 0.44 -15.88 1.12
N GLY A 112 1.33 -15.09 0.51
CA GLY A 112 2.52 -14.58 1.17
C GLY A 112 2.20 -13.70 2.38
N LEU A 113 2.83 -13.98 3.53
CA LEU A 113 2.66 -13.15 4.73
C LEU A 113 3.30 -11.78 4.55
N VAL A 114 4.40 -11.68 3.77
CA VAL A 114 5.12 -10.41 3.58
C VAL A 114 4.28 -9.38 2.82
N PRO A 115 3.64 -9.68 1.67
CA PRO A 115 2.74 -8.72 1.01
C PRO A 115 1.48 -8.41 1.85
N LEU A 116 0.99 -9.34 2.64
CA LEU A 116 -0.10 -9.05 3.58
C LEU A 116 0.34 -8.04 4.64
N THR A 117 1.53 -8.23 5.21
CA THR A 117 2.12 -7.30 6.19
C THR A 117 2.34 -5.92 5.57
N GLN A 118 2.79 -5.84 4.31
CA GLN A 118 2.92 -4.60 3.55
C GLN A 118 1.61 -3.81 3.56
N MET A 119 0.52 -4.44 3.18
CA MET A 119 -0.80 -3.79 3.10
C MET A 119 -1.43 -3.47 4.47
N LEU A 120 -0.96 -4.08 5.54
CA LEU A 120 -1.36 -3.73 6.91
C LEU A 120 -0.56 -2.56 7.48
N VAL A 121 0.72 -2.45 7.14
CA VAL A 121 1.65 -1.50 7.78
C VAL A 121 1.81 -0.23 6.94
N LEU A 122 2.05 -0.34 5.64
CA LEU A 122 2.40 0.81 4.82
C LEU A 122 1.25 1.81 4.62
N PRO A 123 -0.02 1.42 4.35
CA PRO A 123 -1.09 2.39 4.19
C PRO A 123 -1.28 3.29 5.43
N PRO A 124 -1.38 2.79 6.68
CA PRO A 124 -1.42 3.64 7.86
C PRO A 124 -0.24 4.61 7.98
N LEU A 125 0.98 4.16 7.68
CA LEU A 125 2.17 5.01 7.71
C LEU A 125 2.13 6.08 6.62
N ILE A 126 1.73 5.73 5.40
CA ILE A 126 1.60 6.65 4.28
C ILE A 126 0.55 7.73 4.59
N PHE A 127 -0.65 7.33 5.04
CA PHE A 127 -1.70 8.29 5.39
C PHE A 127 -1.26 9.22 6.52
N ARG A 128 -0.58 8.70 7.54
CA ARG A 128 -0.06 9.52 8.64
C ARG A 128 1.02 10.49 8.16
N GLY A 129 1.95 10.04 7.33
CA GLY A 129 2.98 10.89 6.74
C GLY A 129 2.38 12.02 5.91
N VAL A 130 1.43 11.70 5.02
CA VAL A 130 0.73 12.69 4.22
C VAL A 130 -0.06 13.67 5.08
N ALA A 131 -0.72 13.21 6.15
CA ALA A 131 -1.45 14.06 7.09
C ALA A 131 -0.52 15.06 7.80
N VAL A 132 0.68 14.65 8.21
CA VAL A 132 1.68 15.54 8.82
C VAL A 132 2.15 16.60 7.83
N VAL A 133 2.52 16.19 6.62
CA VAL A 133 2.98 17.12 5.57
C VAL A 133 1.87 18.10 5.18
N SER A 134 0.63 17.64 5.01
CA SER A 134 -0.51 18.52 4.69
C SER A 134 -0.71 19.60 5.74
N ARG A 135 -0.71 19.22 7.02
CA ARG A 135 -0.84 20.19 8.13
C ARG A 135 0.30 21.18 8.17
N TYR A 136 1.52 20.74 7.91
CA TYR A 136 2.68 21.63 7.85
C TYR A 136 2.55 22.65 6.71
N VAL A 137 2.17 22.20 5.51
CA VAL A 137 1.95 23.09 4.35
C VAL A 137 0.81 24.09 4.62
N ASP A 138 -0.30 23.64 5.21
CA ASP A 138 -1.44 24.51 5.55
C ASP A 138 -0.99 25.59 6.58
N SER A 139 -0.17 25.22 7.57
CA SER A 139 0.37 26.17 8.56
C SER A 139 1.30 27.22 7.95
N MET A 140 2.13 26.82 6.98
CA MET A 140 3.03 27.77 6.27
C MET A 140 2.25 28.75 5.40
N ARG A 141 1.20 28.27 4.71
CA ARG A 141 0.30 29.12 3.91
C ARG A 141 -0.44 30.15 4.78
N ALA A 142 -0.94 29.74 5.95
CA ALA A 142 -1.61 30.63 6.87
C ALA A 142 -0.69 31.76 7.35
N LYS A 143 0.60 31.45 7.63
CA LYS A 143 1.60 32.45 8.02
C LYS A 143 1.93 33.43 6.87
N ALA A 144 1.97 32.94 5.62
CA ALA A 144 2.27 33.78 4.45
C ALA A 144 1.10 34.71 4.07
N CYS A 145 -0.15 34.34 4.37
CA CYS A 145 -1.33 35.17 4.09
C CYS A 145 -1.67 36.15 5.25
N GLY A 146 -1.04 36.02 6.42
CA GLY A 146 -1.28 36.89 7.58
C GLY A 146 -0.27 38.02 7.70
N GLN A 147 0.62 38.23 6.72
CA GLN A 147 1.50 39.40 6.54
C GLN A 147 0.96 40.28 5.41
#